data_9792d1c44da11a7754316cd32d0a0f98
#
_entry.id   9792d1c44da11a7754316cd32d0a0f98
#
_cell.length_a   1.000
_cell.length_b   1.000
_cell.length_c   1.000
_cell.angle_alpha   90.00
_cell.angle_beta   90.00
_cell.angle_gamma   90.00
#
_symmetry.space_group_name_H-M   'P 1'
#
loop_
_entity.id
_entity.type
_entity.pdbx_description
1 polymer ?
#
loop_
_entity_poly.entity_id
_entity_poly.type
_entity_poly.pdbx_seq_one_letter_code
_entity_poly.pdbx_strand_id
1 'polypeptide(L)'
;MINDKKTNIQVHFLPTTGMREIHRQYGLWIIRGAVSGKTPIDSFEHCQERYFQFYSISHMFDGGGRLWLRDGGRTSEIYPGDCVIITPQTMNRYGGARGKAYCEDSLNFCGPVADMLMRSGVICNGVFHLGKVRRLMPILELANDPAVSSQIQANIELQKLLVDIYLDNNSSAQPEYPLLDELLDEVREHPEKWWSVRDMAEMCNLSIDQLRRVFFQRTGVKPKIYVDRLKLNRAAEYLVSSDHPISEVAERFGYRDQYHFSRRFKAVMGSSPQNYRNSFSLLRGGK
;
A
#
# COMPACT_ATOMS: atom_id res chain seq x y z
N MET A 1 -2.31 11.12 -50.42
CA MET A 1 -1.33 10.13 -49.90
C MET A 1 -1.13 10.42 -48.41
N ILE A 2 -1.80 9.69 -47.58
CA ILE A 2 -1.66 9.79 -46.11
C ILE A 2 -0.46 8.92 -45.76
N ASN A 3 0.60 9.55 -45.30
CA ASN A 3 1.84 8.89 -44.93
C ASN A 3 1.67 8.32 -43.50
N ASP A 4 1.23 7.09 -43.44
CA ASP A 4 1.08 6.33 -42.18
C ASP A 4 2.49 6.00 -41.65
N LYS A 5 3.05 6.89 -40.85
CA LYS A 5 4.26 6.57 -40.06
C LYS A 5 3.86 5.48 -39.08
N LYS A 6 4.15 4.22 -39.45
CA LYS A 6 4.13 3.10 -38.52
C LYS A 6 4.99 3.46 -37.32
N THR A 7 4.38 3.89 -36.23
CA THR A 7 5.03 4.07 -34.94
C THR A 7 5.54 2.69 -34.50
N ASN A 8 6.85 2.53 -34.49
CA ASN A 8 7.50 1.28 -34.12
C ASN A 8 7.44 1.19 -32.58
N ILE A 9 6.32 0.66 -32.06
CA ILE A 9 6.07 0.52 -30.61
C ILE A 9 6.72 -0.77 -30.16
N GLN A 10 7.62 -0.69 -29.18
CA GLN A 10 8.27 -1.84 -28.61
C GLN A 10 7.40 -2.45 -27.48
N VAL A 11 7.09 -3.73 -27.58
CA VAL A 11 6.30 -4.47 -26.57
C VAL A 11 7.21 -5.44 -25.83
N HIS A 12 7.20 -5.36 -24.50
CA HIS A 12 7.88 -6.31 -23.65
C HIS A 12 6.85 -7.27 -23.04
N PHE A 13 6.86 -8.51 -23.52
CA PHE A 13 5.93 -9.55 -23.12
C PHE A 13 6.30 -10.14 -21.75
N LEU A 14 5.28 -10.60 -21.04
CA LEU A 14 5.46 -11.38 -19.82
C LEU A 14 6.10 -12.74 -20.18
N PRO A 15 7.23 -13.14 -19.58
CA PRO A 15 7.77 -14.47 -19.77
C PRO A 15 6.78 -15.51 -19.19
N THR A 16 6.38 -16.48 -19.99
CA THR A 16 5.47 -17.55 -19.58
C THR A 16 6.18 -18.69 -18.86
N THR A 17 7.51 -18.74 -18.96
CA THR A 17 8.36 -19.77 -18.36
C THR A 17 8.97 -19.27 -17.04
N GLY A 18 9.08 -20.16 -16.05
CA GLY A 18 9.77 -19.88 -14.77
C GLY A 18 8.86 -19.54 -13.59
N MET A 19 7.53 -19.41 -13.79
CA MET A 19 6.60 -19.26 -12.66
C MET A 19 6.49 -20.60 -11.92
N ARG A 20 6.84 -20.59 -10.63
CA ARG A 20 6.72 -21.73 -9.72
C ARG A 20 5.44 -21.63 -8.90
N GLU A 21 5.01 -22.75 -8.29
CA GLU A 21 3.81 -22.79 -7.45
C GLU A 21 3.87 -21.80 -6.29
N ILE A 22 5.04 -21.60 -5.70
CA ILE A 22 5.25 -20.61 -4.65
C ILE A 22 4.84 -19.20 -5.07
N HIS A 23 5.05 -18.81 -6.32
CA HIS A 23 4.67 -17.49 -6.83
C HIS A 23 3.15 -17.33 -6.91
N ARG A 24 2.43 -18.43 -7.24
CA ARG A 24 0.97 -18.45 -7.27
C ARG A 24 0.38 -18.37 -5.87
N GLN A 25 0.94 -19.12 -4.92
CA GLN A 25 0.50 -19.13 -3.52
C GLN A 25 0.66 -17.77 -2.84
N TYR A 26 1.78 -17.08 -3.08
CA TYR A 26 2.04 -15.76 -2.49
C TYR A 26 1.55 -14.60 -3.35
N GLY A 27 0.99 -14.88 -4.52
CA GLY A 27 0.31 -13.88 -5.35
C GLY A 27 1.21 -12.81 -5.95
N LEU A 28 2.53 -12.96 -5.85
CA LEU A 28 3.51 -12.07 -6.46
C LEU A 28 4.67 -12.88 -7.04
N TRP A 29 5.14 -12.47 -8.20
CA TRP A 29 6.27 -13.06 -8.88
C TRP A 29 7.22 -11.98 -9.40
N ILE A 30 8.47 -12.00 -8.92
CA ILE A 30 9.55 -11.18 -9.46
C ILE A 30 10.11 -11.91 -10.69
N ILE A 31 9.88 -11.33 -11.87
CA ILE A 31 10.18 -11.95 -13.16
C ILE A 31 11.66 -11.82 -13.48
N ARG A 32 12.19 -10.61 -13.27
CA ARG A 32 13.55 -10.21 -13.63
C ARG A 32 14.00 -9.05 -12.76
N GLY A 33 15.29 -9.05 -12.46
CA GLY A 33 15.97 -7.90 -11.91
C GLY A 33 17.23 -7.61 -12.70
N ALA A 34 17.63 -6.36 -12.73
CA ALA A 34 18.87 -5.92 -13.33
C ALA A 34 19.53 -4.87 -12.45
N VAL A 35 20.86 -4.99 -12.33
CA VAL A 35 21.72 -3.98 -11.75
C VAL A 35 22.53 -3.40 -12.89
N SER A 36 22.28 -2.15 -13.25
CA SER A 36 23.10 -1.52 -14.26
C SER A 36 24.37 -0.98 -13.63
N GLY A 37 25.50 -1.39 -14.21
CA GLY A 37 26.74 -0.64 -14.06
C GLY A 37 26.65 0.71 -14.80
N LYS A 38 27.75 1.46 -14.84
CA LYS A 38 27.87 2.76 -15.56
C LYS A 38 27.79 2.59 -17.09
N THR A 39 26.82 1.83 -17.58
CA THR A 39 26.61 1.67 -19.00
C THR A 39 25.78 2.86 -19.49
N PRO A 40 26.23 3.60 -20.51
CA PRO A 40 25.40 4.64 -21.11
C PRO A 40 24.13 3.97 -21.64
N ILE A 41 22.99 4.28 -21.05
CA ILE A 41 21.69 3.95 -21.64
C ILE A 41 21.46 4.96 -22.75
N ASP A 42 20.80 4.53 -23.82
CA ASP A 42 20.43 5.39 -24.91
C ASP A 42 19.78 6.69 -24.42
N SER A 43 20.16 7.80 -25.02
CA SER A 43 19.54 9.09 -24.72
C SER A 43 18.02 8.98 -24.91
N PHE A 44 17.27 9.59 -24.01
CA PHE A 44 15.81 9.62 -24.02
C PHE A 44 15.24 9.95 -25.42
N GLU A 45 15.91 10.80 -26.19
CA GLU A 45 15.53 11.19 -27.54
C GLU A 45 15.57 10.02 -28.55
N HIS A 46 16.41 9.02 -28.30
CA HIS A 46 16.54 7.84 -29.16
C HIS A 46 15.71 6.65 -28.65
N CYS A 47 15.16 6.71 -27.43
CA CYS A 47 14.32 5.65 -26.90
C CYS A 47 12.98 5.59 -27.63
N GLN A 48 12.56 4.37 -27.97
CA GLN A 48 11.24 4.13 -28.58
C GLN A 48 10.14 4.14 -27.54
N GLU A 49 8.93 4.48 -27.97
CA GLU A 49 7.75 4.28 -27.16
C GLU A 49 7.52 2.78 -26.96
N ARG A 50 7.20 2.40 -25.73
CA ARG A 50 7.01 1.00 -25.33
C ARG A 50 5.94 0.85 -24.27
N TYR A 51 5.45 -0.37 -24.09
CA TYR A 51 4.68 -0.76 -22.92
C TYR A 51 5.08 -2.17 -22.47
N PHE A 52 4.81 -2.44 -21.20
CA PHE A 52 5.09 -3.73 -20.56
C PHE A 52 3.80 -4.49 -20.31
N GLN A 53 3.86 -5.82 -20.25
CA GLN A 53 2.79 -6.69 -19.74
C GLN A 53 2.94 -7.00 -18.24
N PHE A 54 3.86 -6.33 -17.57
CA PHE A 54 4.23 -6.52 -16.18
C PHE A 54 4.46 -5.16 -15.52
N TYR A 55 4.57 -5.16 -14.20
CA TYR A 55 4.98 -4.00 -13.42
C TYR A 55 6.50 -3.86 -13.47
N SER A 56 6.97 -2.64 -13.57
CA SER A 56 8.40 -2.31 -13.50
C SER A 56 8.62 -1.24 -12.44
N ILE A 57 9.63 -1.44 -11.60
CA ILE A 57 10.19 -0.43 -10.72
C ILE A 57 11.68 -0.30 -11.00
N SER A 58 12.16 0.93 -11.17
CA SER A 58 13.56 1.26 -11.38
C SER A 58 13.96 2.34 -10.40
N HIS A 59 15.10 2.20 -9.75
CA HIS A 59 15.68 3.19 -8.84
C HIS A 59 16.96 3.75 -9.43
N MET A 60 16.97 5.05 -9.69
CA MET A 60 18.18 5.74 -10.16
C MET A 60 19.08 6.07 -8.97
N PHE A 61 20.27 5.50 -8.93
CA PHE A 61 21.24 5.78 -7.88
C PHE A 61 22.37 6.74 -8.30
N ASP A 62 22.55 6.96 -9.63
CA ASP A 62 23.53 7.93 -10.18
C ASP A 62 23.11 8.40 -11.57
N GLY A 63 23.45 9.63 -11.94
CA GLY A 63 23.23 10.19 -13.26
C GLY A 63 21.99 11.05 -13.39
N GLY A 64 21.22 10.87 -14.45
CA GLY A 64 19.99 11.62 -14.72
C GLY A 64 19.22 11.06 -15.91
N GLY A 65 17.90 11.13 -15.86
CA GLY A 65 17.03 10.58 -16.89
C GLY A 65 15.73 11.34 -17.06
N ARG A 66 14.91 10.83 -17.97
CA ARG A 66 13.58 11.35 -18.29
C ARG A 66 12.58 10.24 -18.46
N LEU A 67 11.37 10.48 -17.98
CA LEU A 67 10.19 9.64 -18.19
C LEU A 67 9.11 10.44 -18.89
N TRP A 68 8.60 9.90 -20.00
CA TRP A 68 7.37 10.36 -20.62
C TRP A 68 6.29 9.28 -20.50
N LEU A 69 5.08 9.69 -20.13
CA LEU A 69 3.89 8.84 -20.07
C LEU A 69 2.84 9.40 -21.02
N ARG A 70 2.19 8.52 -21.81
CA ARG A 70 1.12 8.95 -22.73
C ARG A 70 -0.06 9.57 -21.95
N ASP A 71 -0.45 8.98 -20.83
CA ASP A 71 -1.60 9.39 -20.02
C ASP A 71 -1.32 10.68 -19.21
N GLY A 72 -0.92 11.71 -19.81
CA GLY A 72 -0.60 12.98 -19.15
C GLY A 72 0.22 13.88 -20.04
N GLY A 73 0.81 13.32 -21.10
CA GLY A 73 1.58 14.06 -22.11
C GLY A 73 2.81 14.81 -21.58
N ARG A 74 3.14 14.61 -20.27
CA ARG A 74 4.24 15.32 -19.60
C ARG A 74 5.49 14.46 -19.52
N THR A 75 6.63 15.13 -19.66
CA THR A 75 7.94 14.52 -19.41
C THR A 75 8.40 14.93 -18.02
N SER A 76 8.76 13.96 -17.19
CA SER A 76 9.32 14.16 -15.84
C SER A 76 10.82 13.94 -15.91
N GLU A 77 11.59 14.79 -15.23
CA GLU A 77 13.03 14.56 -15.01
C GLU A 77 13.18 13.54 -13.88
N ILE A 78 14.25 12.75 -13.92
CA ILE A 78 14.61 11.75 -12.93
C ILE A 78 15.99 12.06 -12.40
N TYR A 79 16.12 12.10 -11.07
CA TYR A 79 17.35 12.44 -10.36
C TYR A 79 17.83 11.26 -9.49
N PRO A 80 19.12 11.24 -9.09
CA PRO A 80 19.60 10.23 -8.14
C PRO A 80 18.80 10.23 -6.84
N GLY A 81 18.26 9.08 -6.48
CA GLY A 81 17.34 8.88 -5.35
C GLY A 81 15.87 8.78 -5.77
N ASP A 82 15.55 9.03 -7.05
CA ASP A 82 14.19 8.80 -7.54
C ASP A 82 14.01 7.37 -8.03
N CYS A 83 12.79 6.88 -7.92
CA CYS A 83 12.35 5.65 -8.57
C CYS A 83 11.22 5.91 -9.56
N VAL A 84 11.18 5.08 -10.59
CA VAL A 84 10.15 5.08 -11.62
C VAL A 84 9.31 3.83 -11.47
N ILE A 85 8.00 3.98 -11.42
CA ILE A 85 7.06 2.86 -11.45
C ILE A 85 6.25 2.94 -12.73
N ILE A 86 6.19 1.81 -13.47
CA ILE A 86 5.38 1.65 -14.68
C ILE A 86 4.47 0.44 -14.50
N THR A 87 3.17 0.68 -14.61
CA THR A 87 2.15 -0.38 -14.55
C THR A 87 1.93 -1.04 -15.93
N PRO A 88 1.38 -2.25 -16.00
CA PRO A 88 1.12 -2.93 -17.26
C PRO A 88 0.33 -2.07 -18.24
N GLN A 89 0.60 -2.25 -19.54
CA GLN A 89 -0.06 -1.57 -20.67
C GLN A 89 0.09 -0.04 -20.69
N THR A 90 0.86 0.55 -19.79
CA THR A 90 1.14 1.98 -19.80
C THR A 90 2.17 2.32 -20.88
N MET A 91 1.76 3.11 -21.87
CA MET A 91 2.66 3.58 -22.90
C MET A 91 3.64 4.59 -22.31
N ASN A 92 4.91 4.29 -22.44
CA ASN A 92 5.99 5.11 -21.87
C ASN A 92 7.20 5.21 -22.79
N ARG A 93 8.00 6.23 -22.53
CA ARG A 93 9.35 6.38 -23.04
C ARG A 93 10.23 6.83 -21.88
N TYR A 94 11.37 6.18 -21.73
CA TYR A 94 12.21 6.32 -20.57
C TYR A 94 13.67 6.07 -20.98
N GLY A 95 14.57 6.95 -20.55
CA GLY A 95 15.98 6.87 -20.91
C GLY A 95 16.82 7.96 -20.27
N GLY A 96 18.14 7.92 -20.50
CA GLY A 96 19.11 8.86 -19.96
C GLY A 96 18.92 10.29 -20.44
N ALA A 97 19.20 11.27 -19.60
CA ALA A 97 19.33 12.66 -20.02
C ALA A 97 20.61 12.85 -20.84
N ARG A 98 20.53 13.67 -21.89
CA ARG A 98 21.65 13.90 -22.82
C ARG A 98 22.92 14.30 -22.06
N GLY A 99 24.01 13.57 -22.32
CA GLY A 99 25.32 13.84 -21.71
C GLY A 99 25.47 13.43 -20.26
N LYS A 100 24.49 12.74 -19.68
CA LYS A 100 24.57 12.20 -18.32
C LYS A 100 24.57 10.67 -18.35
N ALA A 101 25.35 10.06 -17.46
CA ALA A 101 25.21 8.64 -17.19
C ALA A 101 23.81 8.34 -16.63
N TYR A 102 23.35 7.11 -16.80
CA TYR A 102 22.10 6.63 -16.23
C TYR A 102 22.36 5.30 -15.54
N CYS A 103 22.36 5.33 -14.22
CA CYS A 103 22.67 4.16 -13.41
C CYS A 103 21.44 3.79 -12.55
N GLU A 104 20.89 2.60 -12.78
CA GLU A 104 19.70 2.15 -12.10
C GLU A 104 19.76 0.70 -11.62
N ASP A 105 19.01 0.41 -10.59
CA ASP A 105 18.56 -0.92 -10.23
C ASP A 105 17.13 -1.07 -10.69
N SER A 106 16.76 -2.20 -11.25
CA SER A 106 15.38 -2.43 -11.71
C SER A 106 14.85 -3.81 -11.34
N LEU A 107 13.55 -3.86 -11.10
CA LEU A 107 12.78 -5.07 -10.85
C LEU A 107 11.53 -5.08 -11.71
N ASN A 108 11.26 -6.21 -12.35
CA ASN A 108 10.01 -6.49 -13.05
C ASN A 108 9.24 -7.57 -12.30
N PHE A 109 7.95 -7.35 -12.10
CA PHE A 109 7.11 -8.26 -11.32
C PHE A 109 5.68 -8.32 -11.83
N CYS A 110 4.93 -9.31 -11.42
CA CYS A 110 3.51 -9.47 -11.73
C CYS A 110 2.81 -10.27 -10.62
N GLY A 111 1.49 -10.38 -10.72
CA GLY A 111 0.66 -11.21 -9.87
C GLY A 111 -0.53 -10.49 -9.24
N PRO A 112 -1.53 -11.22 -8.72
CA PRO A 112 -2.75 -10.65 -8.19
C PRO A 112 -2.55 -9.69 -7.02
N VAL A 113 -1.47 -9.82 -6.25
CA VAL A 113 -1.14 -8.86 -5.19
C VAL A 113 -0.71 -7.52 -5.80
N ALA A 114 0.12 -7.52 -6.85
CA ALA A 114 0.49 -6.29 -7.55
C ALA A 114 -0.74 -5.60 -8.16
N ASP A 115 -1.65 -6.39 -8.77
CA ASP A 115 -2.91 -5.88 -9.32
C ASP A 115 -3.83 -5.29 -8.24
N MET A 116 -3.87 -5.91 -7.06
CA MET A 116 -4.61 -5.38 -5.91
C MET A 116 -4.02 -4.04 -5.45
N LEU A 117 -2.69 -3.95 -5.30
CA LEU A 117 -2.01 -2.72 -4.89
C LEU A 117 -2.20 -1.60 -5.93
N MET A 118 -2.21 -1.92 -7.23
CA MET A 118 -2.52 -0.95 -8.28
C MET A 118 -3.98 -0.46 -8.17
N ARG A 119 -4.96 -1.37 -8.04
CA ARG A 119 -6.37 -1.00 -7.90
C ARG A 119 -6.66 -0.19 -6.64
N SER A 120 -5.90 -0.37 -5.57
CA SER A 120 -6.02 0.42 -4.34
C SER A 120 -5.27 1.77 -4.40
N GLY A 121 -4.56 2.07 -5.49
CA GLY A 121 -3.80 3.29 -5.66
C GLY A 121 -2.44 3.31 -4.97
N VAL A 122 -2.01 2.19 -4.37
CA VAL A 122 -0.67 2.05 -3.77
C VAL A 122 0.40 2.01 -4.86
N ILE A 123 0.14 1.33 -5.97
CA ILE A 123 1.00 1.35 -7.15
C ILE A 123 0.34 2.24 -8.20
N CYS A 124 1.06 3.27 -8.66
CA CYS A 124 0.67 4.10 -9.79
C CYS A 124 1.89 4.47 -10.64
N ASN A 125 1.64 4.91 -11.88
CA ASN A 125 2.69 5.33 -12.79
C ASN A 125 3.30 6.65 -12.36
N GLY A 126 4.63 6.78 -12.45
CA GLY A 126 5.27 8.06 -12.19
C GLY A 126 6.70 7.96 -11.69
N VAL A 127 7.19 9.12 -11.27
CA VAL A 127 8.48 9.29 -10.59
C VAL A 127 8.19 9.58 -9.11
N PHE A 128 8.85 8.83 -8.22
CA PHE A 128 8.69 8.91 -6.78
C PHE A 128 10.06 9.07 -6.12
N HIS A 129 10.11 9.73 -4.99
CA HIS A 129 11.35 9.80 -4.22
C HIS A 129 11.51 8.55 -3.35
N LEU A 130 12.65 7.84 -3.51
CA LEU A 130 13.01 6.64 -2.76
C LEU A 130 14.21 6.85 -1.83
N GLY A 131 14.93 7.95 -2.01
CA GLY A 131 16.19 8.21 -1.33
C GLY A 131 17.40 7.58 -2.02
N LYS A 132 18.60 7.85 -1.49
CA LYS A 132 19.87 7.42 -2.12
C LYS A 132 20.26 5.98 -1.81
N VAL A 133 19.61 5.35 -0.84
CA VAL A 133 19.91 3.95 -0.46
C VAL A 133 19.33 3.02 -1.52
N ARG A 134 20.14 2.09 -2.02
CA ARG A 134 19.75 1.14 -3.07
C ARG A 134 18.85 0.03 -2.52
N ARG A 135 17.60 0.40 -2.19
CA ARG A 135 16.62 -0.49 -1.51
C ARG A 135 16.17 -1.67 -2.38
N LEU A 136 16.37 -1.64 -3.71
CA LEU A 136 16.06 -2.78 -4.59
C LEU A 136 17.12 -3.88 -4.52
N MET A 137 18.37 -3.59 -4.14
CA MET A 137 19.46 -4.56 -4.12
C MET A 137 19.20 -5.77 -3.21
N PRO A 138 18.82 -5.62 -1.92
CA PRO A 138 18.51 -6.76 -1.06
C PRO A 138 17.40 -7.65 -1.61
N ILE A 139 16.40 -7.04 -2.26
CA ILE A 139 15.28 -7.76 -2.89
C ILE A 139 15.76 -8.57 -4.09
N LEU A 140 16.66 -7.99 -4.90
CA LEU A 140 17.30 -8.67 -6.04
C LEU A 140 18.14 -9.88 -5.60
N GLU A 141 18.91 -9.73 -4.53
CA GLU A 141 19.71 -10.83 -3.96
C GLU A 141 18.82 -11.99 -3.53
N LEU A 142 17.74 -11.71 -2.79
CA LEU A 142 16.77 -12.72 -2.39
C LEU A 142 16.03 -13.36 -3.60
N ALA A 143 15.66 -12.56 -4.60
CA ALA A 143 14.97 -13.06 -5.79
C ALA A 143 15.85 -13.94 -6.67
N ASN A 144 17.17 -13.76 -6.64
CA ASN A 144 18.12 -14.59 -7.37
C ASN A 144 18.42 -15.92 -6.66
N ASP A 145 18.16 -16.04 -5.37
CA ASP A 145 18.28 -17.30 -4.64
C ASP A 145 17.07 -18.20 -4.93
N PRO A 146 17.26 -19.44 -5.45
CA PRO A 146 16.17 -20.35 -5.75
C PRO A 146 15.50 -20.97 -4.53
N ALA A 147 16.00 -20.76 -3.31
CA ALA A 147 15.39 -21.27 -2.09
C ALA A 147 13.98 -20.71 -1.89
N VAL A 148 13.02 -21.54 -1.47
CA VAL A 148 11.63 -21.12 -1.24
C VAL A 148 11.52 -20.00 -0.23
N SER A 149 12.30 -20.08 0.87
CA SER A 149 12.36 -19.04 1.89
C SER A 149 12.78 -17.68 1.34
N SER A 150 13.81 -17.66 0.50
CA SER A 150 14.32 -16.42 -0.12
C SER A 150 13.33 -15.83 -1.10
N GLN A 151 12.63 -16.66 -1.86
CA GLN A 151 11.56 -16.21 -2.77
C GLN A 151 10.37 -15.61 -2.01
N ILE A 152 9.99 -16.20 -0.87
CA ILE A 152 8.95 -15.64 0.02
C ILE A 152 9.39 -14.29 0.58
N GLN A 153 10.62 -14.21 1.09
CA GLN A 153 11.16 -12.97 1.64
C GLN A 153 11.27 -11.89 0.57
N ALA A 154 11.74 -12.20 -0.64
CA ALA A 154 11.79 -11.24 -1.75
C ALA A 154 10.41 -10.63 -2.06
N ASN A 155 9.36 -11.47 -2.07
CA ASN A 155 7.99 -11.03 -2.31
C ASN A 155 7.47 -10.10 -1.20
N ILE A 156 7.75 -10.43 0.06
CA ILE A 156 7.33 -9.62 1.21
C ILE A 156 8.08 -8.27 1.21
N GLU A 157 9.38 -8.29 1.00
CA GLU A 157 10.21 -7.07 0.98
C GLU A 157 9.82 -6.14 -0.19
N LEU A 158 9.48 -6.70 -1.36
CA LEU A 158 8.98 -5.90 -2.48
C LEU A 158 7.63 -5.26 -2.16
N GLN A 159 6.68 -6.01 -1.59
CA GLN A 159 5.38 -5.46 -1.17
C GLN A 159 5.55 -4.34 -0.16
N LYS A 160 6.41 -4.56 0.86
CA LYS A 160 6.74 -3.55 1.86
C LYS A 160 7.32 -2.30 1.21
N LEU A 161 8.29 -2.45 0.31
CA LEU A 161 8.92 -1.33 -0.39
C LEU A 161 7.90 -0.50 -1.18
N LEU A 162 6.97 -1.14 -1.89
CA LEU A 162 5.92 -0.45 -2.66
C LEU A 162 4.98 0.35 -1.76
N VAL A 163 4.63 -0.21 -0.59
CA VAL A 163 3.83 0.50 0.42
C VAL A 163 4.61 1.66 1.04
N ASP A 164 5.89 1.48 1.37
CA ASP A 164 6.76 2.54 1.89
C ASP A 164 6.85 3.71 0.90
N ILE A 165 7.08 3.43 -0.40
CA ILE A 165 7.10 4.47 -1.45
C ILE A 165 5.79 5.24 -1.47
N TYR A 166 4.66 4.54 -1.41
CA TYR A 166 3.34 5.18 -1.37
C TYR A 166 3.20 6.09 -0.14
N LEU A 167 3.55 5.61 1.04
CA LEU A 167 3.45 6.37 2.29
C LEU A 167 4.40 7.58 2.27
N ASP A 168 5.67 7.39 1.90
CA ASP A 168 6.69 8.44 1.89
C ASP A 168 6.32 9.57 0.91
N ASN A 169 5.81 9.23 -0.27
CA ASN A 169 5.46 10.22 -1.29
C ASN A 169 4.08 10.86 -1.10
N ASN A 170 3.22 10.26 -0.27
CA ASN A 170 1.94 10.84 0.12
C ASN A 170 1.98 11.54 1.50
N SER A 171 3.00 11.26 2.31
CA SER A 171 3.20 11.94 3.61
C SER A 171 3.69 13.39 3.47
N SER A 172 4.22 13.78 2.31
CA SER A 172 4.70 15.14 2.03
C SER A 172 3.59 16.14 1.67
N ALA A 173 2.38 15.68 1.39
CA ALA A 173 1.23 16.55 1.48
C ALA A 173 1.07 16.88 2.97
N GLN A 174 1.30 18.15 3.39
CA GLN A 174 0.78 18.62 4.68
C GLN A 174 -0.63 18.04 4.80
N PRO A 175 -0.95 17.35 5.91
CA PRO A 175 -2.27 16.74 6.04
C PRO A 175 -3.28 17.83 5.73
N GLU A 176 -4.05 17.66 4.66
CA GLU A 176 -5.10 18.63 4.26
C GLU A 176 -6.02 18.91 5.45
N TYR A 177 -6.02 17.98 6.41
CA TYR A 177 -6.78 18.03 7.65
C TYR A 177 -5.93 17.52 8.83
N PRO A 178 -4.97 18.30 9.37
CA PRO A 178 -4.11 17.85 10.48
C PRO A 178 -4.90 17.51 11.73
N LEU A 179 -5.96 18.26 12.05
CA LEU A 179 -6.86 17.96 13.17
C LEU A 179 -7.62 16.65 13.01
N LEU A 180 -7.77 16.11 11.80
CA LEU A 180 -8.37 14.80 11.58
C LEU A 180 -7.41 13.68 12.02
N ASP A 181 -6.12 13.82 11.78
CA ASP A 181 -5.14 12.83 12.20
C ASP A 181 -5.01 12.84 13.75
N GLU A 182 -4.99 14.01 14.37
CA GLU A 182 -5.06 14.14 15.85
C GLU A 182 -6.33 13.51 16.43
N LEU A 183 -7.49 13.76 15.81
CA LEU A 183 -8.75 13.13 16.18
C LEU A 183 -8.68 11.59 16.06
N LEU A 184 -8.11 11.08 14.99
CA LEU A 184 -7.99 9.62 14.79
C LEU A 184 -7.09 8.98 15.86
N ASP A 185 -6.02 9.65 16.27
CA ASP A 185 -5.15 9.17 17.34
C ASP A 185 -5.86 9.21 18.69
N GLU A 186 -6.57 10.29 19.03
CA GLU A 186 -7.38 10.40 20.25
C GLU A 186 -8.47 9.32 20.31
N VAL A 187 -9.13 9.03 19.19
CA VAL A 187 -10.13 7.94 19.11
C VAL A 187 -9.49 6.56 19.28
N ARG A 188 -8.26 6.35 18.81
CA ARG A 188 -7.53 5.07 19.00
C ARG A 188 -7.09 4.88 20.44
N GLU A 189 -6.66 5.94 21.10
CA GLU A 189 -6.22 5.90 22.51
C GLU A 189 -7.39 5.73 23.46
N HIS A 190 -8.50 6.40 23.17
CA HIS A 190 -9.67 6.47 24.03
C HIS A 190 -10.98 6.06 23.34
N PRO A 191 -11.09 4.84 22.80
CA PRO A 191 -12.29 4.41 22.09
C PRO A 191 -13.50 4.25 23.00
N GLU A 192 -13.31 4.11 24.33
CA GLU A 192 -14.37 4.00 25.35
C GLU A 192 -15.14 5.32 25.53
N LYS A 193 -14.56 6.48 25.23
CA LYS A 193 -15.22 7.77 25.31
C LYS A 193 -16.45 7.83 24.41
N TRP A 194 -17.36 8.75 24.73
CA TRP A 194 -18.49 9.06 23.87
C TRP A 194 -18.05 9.91 22.68
N TRP A 195 -18.08 9.34 21.50
CA TRP A 195 -17.71 10.00 20.25
C TRP A 195 -18.97 10.26 19.41
N SER A 196 -19.53 11.46 19.44
CA SER A 196 -20.52 11.85 18.47
C SER A 196 -19.88 12.39 17.20
N VAL A 197 -20.55 12.20 16.06
CA VAL A 197 -20.05 12.75 14.78
C VAL A 197 -19.97 14.28 14.80
N ARG A 198 -20.83 14.90 15.62
CA ARG A 198 -20.84 16.36 15.83
C ARG A 198 -19.58 16.81 16.56
N ASP A 199 -19.26 16.20 17.69
CA ASP A 199 -18.10 16.56 18.49
C ASP A 199 -16.80 16.35 17.68
N MET A 200 -16.72 15.24 16.94
CA MET A 200 -15.60 14.98 16.02
C MET A 200 -15.47 16.05 14.94
N ALA A 201 -16.59 16.56 14.40
CA ALA A 201 -16.58 17.61 13.39
C ALA A 201 -16.13 18.95 13.99
N GLU A 202 -16.58 19.27 15.20
CA GLU A 202 -16.16 20.46 15.95
C GLU A 202 -14.66 20.41 16.28
N MET A 203 -14.12 19.26 16.70
CA MET A 203 -12.68 19.09 16.96
C MET A 203 -11.82 19.34 15.71
N CYS A 204 -12.34 18.98 14.55
CA CYS A 204 -11.63 19.17 13.28
C CYS A 204 -11.91 20.52 12.60
N ASN A 205 -12.72 21.40 13.20
CA ASN A 205 -13.21 22.65 12.57
C ASN A 205 -13.91 22.38 11.22
N LEU A 206 -14.67 21.30 11.12
CA LEU A 206 -15.37 20.89 9.90
C LEU A 206 -16.89 20.86 10.12
N SER A 207 -17.66 21.00 9.04
CA SER A 207 -19.06 20.61 9.07
C SER A 207 -19.19 19.09 9.17
N ILE A 208 -20.34 18.59 9.66
CA ILE A 208 -20.60 17.16 9.79
C ILE A 208 -20.42 16.43 8.45
N ASP A 209 -20.85 17.03 7.34
CA ASP A 209 -20.76 16.40 6.02
C ASP A 209 -19.34 16.42 5.47
N GLN A 210 -18.59 17.48 5.71
CA GLN A 210 -17.16 17.53 5.40
C GLN A 210 -16.40 16.46 6.21
N LEU A 211 -16.62 16.40 7.55
CA LEU A 211 -16.00 15.35 8.36
C LEU A 211 -16.31 13.95 7.82
N ARG A 212 -17.58 13.62 7.53
CA ARG A 212 -17.97 12.31 7.00
C ARG A 212 -17.20 11.96 5.73
N ARG A 213 -17.06 12.91 4.82
CA ARG A 213 -16.33 12.74 3.55
C ARG A 213 -14.86 12.50 3.77
N VAL A 214 -14.16 13.40 4.48
CA VAL A 214 -12.70 13.32 4.68
C VAL A 214 -12.32 12.15 5.59
N PHE A 215 -13.16 11.85 6.59
CA PHE A 215 -12.97 10.69 7.45
C PHE A 215 -13.08 9.38 6.67
N PHE A 216 -14.07 9.28 5.76
CA PHE A 216 -14.20 8.11 4.89
C PHE A 216 -13.03 7.99 3.89
N GLN A 217 -12.58 9.10 3.30
CA GLN A 217 -11.40 9.13 2.44
C GLN A 217 -10.15 8.64 3.17
N ARG A 218 -9.98 9.05 4.44
CA ARG A 218 -8.80 8.70 5.26
C ARG A 218 -8.83 7.28 5.83
N THR A 219 -10.01 6.77 6.22
CA THR A 219 -10.14 5.50 6.97
C THR A 219 -10.85 4.38 6.20
N GLY A 220 -11.47 4.68 5.07
CA GLY A 220 -12.30 3.75 4.30
C GLY A 220 -13.65 3.39 4.94
N VAL A 221 -13.97 3.94 6.13
CA VAL A 221 -15.23 3.65 6.85
C VAL A 221 -15.84 4.91 7.45
N LYS A 222 -17.14 4.87 7.72
CA LYS A 222 -17.84 6.00 8.38
C LYS A 222 -17.37 6.18 9.83
N PRO A 223 -17.34 7.42 10.39
CA PRO A 223 -16.86 7.70 11.74
C PRO A 223 -17.44 6.79 12.81
N LYS A 224 -18.77 6.65 12.85
CA LYS A 224 -19.44 5.81 13.85
C LYS A 224 -19.04 4.32 13.75
N ILE A 225 -18.84 3.79 12.55
CA ILE A 225 -18.41 2.41 12.33
C ILE A 225 -16.97 2.22 12.82
N TYR A 226 -16.11 3.21 12.57
CA TYR A 226 -14.72 3.20 13.00
C TYR A 226 -14.62 3.12 14.54
N VAL A 227 -15.30 4.04 15.23
CA VAL A 227 -15.34 4.08 16.70
C VAL A 227 -15.92 2.79 17.27
N ASP A 228 -17.06 2.32 16.76
CA ASP A 228 -17.68 1.08 17.20
C ASP A 228 -16.72 -0.12 17.09
N ARG A 229 -15.98 -0.23 15.98
CA ARG A 229 -15.01 -1.32 15.81
C ARG A 229 -13.89 -1.26 16.82
N LEU A 230 -13.28 -0.09 17.03
CA LEU A 230 -12.21 0.07 18.04
C LEU A 230 -12.70 -0.24 19.45
N LYS A 231 -13.87 0.28 19.81
CA LYS A 231 -14.51 0.05 21.11
C LYS A 231 -14.78 -1.44 21.35
N LEU A 232 -15.34 -2.12 20.36
CA LEU A 232 -15.65 -3.55 20.50
C LEU A 232 -14.40 -4.44 20.46
N ASN A 233 -13.35 -4.06 19.74
CA ASN A 233 -12.06 -4.74 19.81
C ASN A 233 -11.45 -4.66 21.23
N ARG A 234 -11.42 -3.48 21.84
CA ARG A 234 -10.98 -3.31 23.23
C ARG A 234 -11.85 -4.07 24.22
N ALA A 235 -13.17 -4.07 24.00
CA ALA A 235 -14.08 -4.86 24.82
C ALA A 235 -13.81 -6.37 24.68
N ALA A 236 -13.47 -6.86 23.49
CA ALA A 236 -13.10 -8.26 23.26
C ALA A 236 -11.82 -8.65 24.01
N GLU A 237 -10.78 -7.81 23.95
CA GLU A 237 -9.55 -8.00 24.74
C GLU A 237 -9.84 -8.05 26.23
N TYR A 238 -10.67 -7.13 26.73
CA TYR A 238 -11.05 -7.07 28.14
C TYR A 238 -11.89 -8.27 28.58
N LEU A 239 -12.82 -8.75 27.72
CA LEU A 239 -13.60 -9.96 27.97
C LEU A 239 -12.75 -11.22 28.16
N VAL A 240 -11.66 -11.31 27.39
CA VAL A 240 -10.73 -12.45 27.47
C VAL A 240 -9.80 -12.32 28.68
N SER A 241 -9.43 -11.09 29.08
CA SER A 241 -8.48 -10.84 30.16
C SER A 241 -9.13 -10.76 31.56
N SER A 242 -10.46 -10.70 31.63
CA SER A 242 -11.19 -10.53 32.91
C SER A 242 -12.42 -11.44 33.04
N ASP A 243 -12.83 -11.68 34.29
CA ASP A 243 -14.04 -12.47 34.62
C ASP A 243 -15.25 -11.59 34.95
N HIS A 244 -15.18 -10.27 34.66
CA HIS A 244 -16.28 -9.35 34.92
C HIS A 244 -17.56 -9.77 34.21
N PRO A 245 -18.75 -9.58 34.82
CA PRO A 245 -20.04 -9.81 34.16
C PRO A 245 -20.13 -9.04 32.83
N ILE A 246 -20.85 -9.60 31.87
CA ILE A 246 -21.02 -8.95 30.54
C ILE A 246 -21.68 -7.57 30.66
N SER A 247 -22.55 -7.38 31.69
CA SER A 247 -23.16 -6.09 31.99
C SER A 247 -22.14 -5.02 32.39
N GLU A 248 -21.18 -5.37 33.24
CA GLU A 248 -20.10 -4.45 33.64
C GLU A 248 -19.17 -4.13 32.50
N VAL A 249 -18.85 -5.12 31.65
CA VAL A 249 -18.07 -4.89 30.44
C VAL A 249 -18.82 -3.94 29.51
N ALA A 250 -20.12 -4.14 29.31
CA ALA A 250 -20.94 -3.24 28.49
C ALA A 250 -20.90 -1.80 29.01
N GLU A 251 -21.10 -1.61 30.32
CA GLU A 251 -21.07 -0.29 30.97
C GLU A 251 -19.68 0.36 30.84
N ARG A 252 -18.60 -0.38 31.11
CA ARG A 252 -17.22 0.10 30.99
C ARG A 252 -16.91 0.67 29.59
N PHE A 253 -17.45 0.04 28.55
CA PHE A 253 -17.27 0.49 27.17
C PHE A 253 -18.40 1.42 26.69
N GLY A 254 -19.15 2.05 27.63
CA GLY A 254 -20.11 3.11 27.36
C GLY A 254 -21.42 2.64 26.70
N TYR A 255 -21.79 1.38 26.88
CA TYR A 255 -23.08 0.84 26.48
C TYR A 255 -24.02 0.88 27.67
N ARG A 256 -25.15 1.60 27.54
CA ARG A 256 -26.18 1.68 28.61
C ARG A 256 -26.96 0.39 28.81
N ASP A 257 -26.95 -0.49 27.82
CA ASP A 257 -27.72 -1.71 27.77
C ASP A 257 -26.86 -2.88 27.27
N GLN A 258 -26.77 -3.92 28.09
CA GLN A 258 -26.05 -5.15 27.81
C GLN A 258 -26.58 -5.87 26.56
N TYR A 259 -27.88 -5.79 26.25
CA TYR A 259 -28.43 -6.43 25.06
C TYR A 259 -28.03 -5.69 23.79
N HIS A 260 -28.00 -4.36 23.84
CA HIS A 260 -27.47 -3.55 22.75
C HIS A 260 -25.98 -3.84 22.52
N PHE A 261 -25.18 -3.87 23.57
CA PHE A 261 -23.78 -4.28 23.51
C PHE A 261 -23.62 -5.65 22.86
N SER A 262 -24.34 -6.67 23.35
CA SER A 262 -24.23 -8.04 22.86
C SER A 262 -24.60 -8.19 21.38
N ARG A 263 -25.63 -7.46 20.91
CA ARG A 263 -25.99 -7.42 19.48
C ARG A 263 -24.91 -6.78 18.63
N ARG A 264 -24.36 -5.64 19.06
CA ARG A 264 -23.28 -4.93 18.35
C ARG A 264 -22.00 -5.76 18.33
N PHE A 265 -21.65 -6.34 19.48
CA PHE A 265 -20.49 -7.21 19.61
C PHE A 265 -20.59 -8.42 18.67
N LYS A 266 -21.73 -9.12 18.67
CA LYS A 266 -21.94 -10.24 17.76
C LYS A 266 -21.88 -9.82 16.28
N ALA A 267 -22.40 -8.67 15.92
CA ALA A 267 -22.35 -8.16 14.54
C ALA A 267 -20.93 -7.85 14.05
N VAL A 268 -20.01 -7.47 14.95
CA VAL A 268 -18.62 -7.12 14.61
C VAL A 268 -17.68 -8.31 14.79
N MET A 269 -17.83 -9.07 15.89
CA MET A 269 -16.94 -10.17 16.27
C MET A 269 -17.41 -11.56 15.79
N GLY A 270 -18.59 -11.65 15.21
CA GLY A 270 -19.18 -12.91 14.70
C GLY A 270 -19.81 -13.80 15.76
N SER A 271 -19.53 -13.61 17.06
CA SER A 271 -20.07 -14.41 18.17
C SER A 271 -20.54 -13.53 19.33
N SER A 272 -21.41 -14.07 20.22
CA SER A 272 -21.83 -13.33 21.41
C SER A 272 -20.66 -13.10 22.37
N PRO A 273 -20.68 -12.04 23.22
CA PRO A 273 -19.63 -11.79 24.22
C PRO A 273 -19.32 -13.00 25.09
N GLN A 274 -20.36 -13.73 25.56
CA GLN A 274 -20.19 -14.92 26.37
C GLN A 274 -19.51 -16.06 25.60
N ASN A 275 -19.94 -16.33 24.37
CA ASN A 275 -19.33 -17.37 23.55
C ASN A 275 -17.90 -17.00 23.17
N TYR A 276 -17.63 -15.71 22.89
CA TYR A 276 -16.29 -15.21 22.63
C TYR A 276 -15.37 -15.46 23.81
N ARG A 277 -15.77 -15.10 25.04
CA ARG A 277 -15.02 -15.38 26.26
C ARG A 277 -14.77 -16.88 26.42
N ASN A 278 -15.80 -17.72 26.29
CA ASN A 278 -15.69 -19.17 26.46
C ASN A 278 -14.72 -19.81 25.47
N SER A 279 -14.72 -19.38 24.22
CA SER A 279 -13.80 -19.91 23.18
C SER A 279 -12.32 -19.62 23.47
N PHE A 280 -12.02 -18.51 24.14
CA PHE A 280 -10.64 -18.18 24.54
C PHE A 280 -10.28 -18.74 25.95
N SER A 281 -11.25 -18.97 26.83
CA SER A 281 -10.99 -19.62 28.15
C SER A 281 -10.56 -21.07 27.99
N LEU A 282 -11.06 -21.79 26.98
CA LEU A 282 -10.63 -23.14 26.62
C LEU A 282 -9.17 -23.22 26.20
N LEU A 283 -8.63 -22.14 25.63
CA LEU A 283 -7.20 -22.04 25.25
C LEU A 283 -6.28 -21.75 26.45
N ARG A 284 -6.82 -21.25 27.57
CA ARG A 284 -6.09 -21.00 28.84
C ARG A 284 -6.05 -22.22 29.75
N GLY A 285 -7.01 -23.15 29.65
CA GLY A 285 -7.18 -24.31 30.49
C GLY A 285 -6.43 -25.57 30.07
N GLY A 286 -5.65 -25.53 28.99
CA GLY A 286 -4.80 -26.63 28.55
C GLY A 286 -3.45 -26.66 29.31
N LYS A 287 -3.47 -27.02 30.57
CA LYS A 287 -2.32 -27.56 31.33
C LYS A 287 -2.63 -28.95 31.78
#